data_fc3a884d2c7a80a6388dff17c54a56d7
#
_entry.id   fc3a884d2c7a80a6388dff17c54a56d7
#
_cell.length_a   1.000
_cell.length_b   1.000
_cell.length_c   1.000
_cell.angle_alpha   90.00
_cell.angle_beta   90.00
_cell.angle_gamma   90.00
#
_symmetry.space_group_name_H-M   'P 1'
#
loop_
_entity.id
_entity.type
_entity.pdbx_description
1 polymer ?
#
loop_
_entity_poly.entity_id
_entity_poly.type
_entity_poly.pdbx_seq_one_letter_code
_entity_poly.pdbx_strand_id
1 'polypeptide(L)'
;MHRQLESARLRRRIFFSVETLATVGYGDMHPQTLYGHLVAMAEIFVGLMSLALITGIMFARFSRPRARFLFTRNAVVRPIDGKLTLVIRAANQRQNVVQDASAQLRMLRDEVTEEGFRIRRVIDLPLVRSQHPMFILGWTIMHVIDDASPLQSETSQSLGEVSARFVLSVSGTDETTGQVLMARAEYSSPDIIWNATFRDILEEAEDGTLHLDYSKFHDVETLAQSETEHPDRRRP
;
A
#
# COMPACT_ATOMS: atom_id res chain seq x y z
N MET A 1 54.13 17.89 -30.86
CA MET A 1 53.30 19.07 -31.21
C MET A 1 51.97 18.69 -31.85
N HIS A 2 51.91 17.78 -32.85
CA HIS A 2 50.67 17.37 -33.52
C HIS A 2 49.60 16.77 -32.59
N ARG A 3 49.95 15.83 -31.66
CA ARG A 3 49.03 15.20 -30.70
C ARG A 3 48.40 16.18 -29.71
N GLN A 4 49.09 17.23 -29.29
CA GLN A 4 48.55 18.23 -28.37
C GLN A 4 47.51 19.14 -29.04
N LEU A 5 47.72 19.46 -30.33
CA LEU A 5 46.77 20.27 -31.10
C LEU A 5 45.47 19.48 -31.40
N GLU A 6 45.57 18.18 -31.67
CA GLU A 6 44.40 17.32 -31.87
C GLU A 6 43.57 17.16 -30.57
N SER A 7 44.24 16.98 -29.43
CA SER A 7 43.57 16.86 -28.14
C SER A 7 42.88 18.16 -27.73
N ALA A 8 43.41 19.30 -28.06
CA ALA A 8 42.80 20.61 -27.81
C ALA A 8 41.53 20.84 -28.69
N ARG A 9 41.63 20.45 -29.99
CA ARG A 9 40.49 20.52 -30.92
C ARG A 9 39.35 19.57 -30.50
N LEU A 10 39.70 18.35 -30.05
CA LEU A 10 38.71 17.38 -29.58
C LEU A 10 37.98 17.89 -28.33
N ARG A 11 38.70 18.40 -27.35
CA ARG A 11 38.11 19.00 -26.14
C ARG A 11 37.16 20.13 -26.47
N ARG A 12 37.55 21.04 -27.35
CA ARG A 12 36.71 22.16 -27.77
C ARG A 12 35.40 21.72 -28.43
N ARG A 13 35.46 20.66 -29.27
CA ARG A 13 34.23 20.07 -29.87
C ARG A 13 33.33 19.44 -28.83
N ILE A 14 33.88 18.72 -27.85
CA ILE A 14 33.11 18.11 -26.77
C ILE A 14 32.42 19.18 -25.94
N PHE A 15 33.12 20.22 -25.53
CA PHE A 15 32.53 21.32 -24.75
C PHE A 15 31.43 22.02 -25.55
N PHE A 16 31.67 22.30 -26.83
CA PHE A 16 30.64 22.90 -27.71
C PHE A 16 29.38 22.03 -27.79
N SER A 17 29.50 20.72 -28.00
CA SER A 17 28.35 19.80 -28.05
C SER A 17 27.63 19.75 -26.69
N VAL A 18 28.34 19.69 -25.57
CA VAL A 18 27.73 19.68 -24.24
C VAL A 18 26.97 20.99 -23.97
N GLU A 19 27.56 22.14 -24.29
CA GLU A 19 26.93 23.47 -24.11
C GLU A 19 25.71 23.64 -25.02
N THR A 20 25.79 23.11 -26.24
CA THR A 20 24.68 23.13 -27.20
C THR A 20 23.54 22.21 -26.77
N LEU A 21 23.86 20.97 -26.39
CA LEU A 21 22.89 19.98 -25.93
C LEU A 21 22.18 20.43 -24.63
N ALA A 22 22.96 21.02 -23.72
CA ALA A 22 22.45 21.56 -22.45
C ALA A 22 21.78 22.92 -22.61
N THR A 23 21.73 23.48 -23.83
CA THR A 23 21.14 24.81 -24.15
C THR A 23 21.79 25.96 -23.37
N VAL A 24 23.06 25.83 -22.96
CA VAL A 24 23.81 26.89 -22.22
C VAL A 24 24.26 28.00 -23.18
N GLY A 25 24.96 27.65 -24.26
CA GLY A 25 25.32 28.53 -25.35
C GLY A 25 26.07 29.80 -24.91
N TYR A 26 27.26 29.71 -24.36
CA TYR A 26 28.06 30.86 -23.92
C TYR A 26 28.41 31.83 -25.04
N GLY A 27 28.34 31.41 -26.32
CA GLY A 27 28.54 32.25 -27.50
C GLY A 27 30.00 32.36 -27.94
N ASP A 28 30.96 31.75 -27.23
CA ASP A 28 32.37 31.74 -27.58
C ASP A 28 32.73 30.71 -28.66
N MET A 29 31.87 29.68 -28.81
CA MET A 29 31.97 28.62 -29.82
C MET A 29 30.70 28.58 -30.68
N HIS A 30 30.88 28.50 -32.00
CA HIS A 30 29.76 28.40 -32.97
C HIS A 30 30.16 27.58 -34.18
N PRO A 31 29.20 26.93 -34.87
CA PRO A 31 29.46 26.18 -36.10
C PRO A 31 29.94 27.14 -37.19
N GLN A 32 30.90 26.65 -38.00
CA GLN A 32 31.49 27.42 -39.12
C GLN A 32 30.98 26.93 -40.50
N THR A 33 30.26 25.80 -40.52
CA THR A 33 29.82 25.17 -41.78
C THR A 33 28.31 24.88 -41.70
N LEU A 34 27.66 24.79 -42.85
CA LEU A 34 26.24 24.42 -42.92
C LEU A 34 25.99 23.05 -42.23
N TYR A 35 26.86 22.10 -42.44
CA TYR A 35 26.79 20.79 -41.79
C TYR A 35 26.86 20.91 -40.23
N GLY A 36 27.80 21.72 -39.74
CA GLY A 36 27.91 22.03 -38.32
C GLY A 36 26.66 22.65 -37.73
N HIS A 37 26.02 23.57 -38.47
CA HIS A 37 24.74 24.18 -38.04
C HIS A 37 23.61 23.13 -37.97
N LEU A 38 23.52 22.23 -38.95
CA LEU A 38 22.50 21.16 -38.93
C LEU A 38 22.70 20.19 -37.76
N VAL A 39 23.95 19.83 -37.46
CA VAL A 39 24.27 18.99 -36.29
C VAL A 39 23.89 19.72 -34.99
N ALA A 40 24.26 20.99 -34.84
CA ALA A 40 23.92 21.79 -33.66
C ALA A 40 22.39 21.93 -33.46
N MET A 41 21.62 22.15 -34.57
CA MET A 41 20.17 22.11 -34.51
C MET A 41 19.61 20.79 -33.99
N ALA A 42 20.13 19.68 -34.49
CA ALA A 42 19.73 18.35 -34.02
C ALA A 42 20.09 18.14 -32.52
N GLU A 43 21.28 18.58 -32.10
CA GLU A 43 21.72 18.54 -30.70
C GLU A 43 20.79 19.33 -29.78
N ILE A 44 20.42 20.56 -30.15
CA ILE A 44 19.48 21.41 -29.41
C ILE A 44 18.12 20.70 -29.28
N PHE A 45 17.59 20.17 -30.39
CA PHE A 45 16.32 19.47 -30.38
C PHE A 45 16.34 18.24 -29.46
N VAL A 46 17.39 17.44 -29.55
CA VAL A 46 17.59 16.26 -28.69
C VAL A 46 17.73 16.67 -27.21
N GLY A 47 18.47 17.75 -26.94
CA GLY A 47 18.64 18.30 -25.58
C GLY A 47 17.32 18.71 -24.96
N LEU A 48 16.51 19.51 -25.67
CA LEU A 48 15.19 19.95 -25.23
C LEU A 48 14.23 18.78 -25.01
N MET A 49 14.20 17.81 -25.93
CA MET A 49 13.38 16.61 -25.80
C MET A 49 13.82 15.78 -24.61
N SER A 50 15.11 15.62 -24.36
CA SER A 50 15.66 14.89 -23.23
C SER A 50 15.27 15.53 -21.89
N LEU A 51 15.39 16.87 -21.80
CA LEU A 51 14.99 17.62 -20.62
C LEU A 51 13.49 17.47 -20.34
N ALA A 52 12.65 17.60 -21.38
CA ALA A 52 11.20 17.42 -21.25
C ALA A 52 10.84 16.01 -20.79
N LEU A 53 11.46 14.98 -21.37
CA LEU A 53 11.25 13.58 -20.97
C LEU A 53 11.68 13.30 -19.53
N ILE A 54 12.87 13.76 -19.14
CA ILE A 54 13.37 13.58 -17.78
C ILE A 54 12.43 14.26 -16.78
N THR A 55 12.05 15.50 -17.04
CA THR A 55 11.12 16.25 -16.18
C THR A 55 9.76 15.55 -16.10
N GLY A 56 9.22 15.10 -17.24
CA GLY A 56 7.96 14.36 -17.29
C GLY A 56 7.99 13.05 -16.52
N ILE A 57 9.07 12.27 -16.65
CA ILE A 57 9.26 11.01 -15.91
C ILE A 57 9.39 11.29 -14.40
N MET A 58 10.17 12.30 -14.02
CA MET A 58 10.31 12.70 -12.62
C MET A 58 8.95 13.09 -12.04
N PHE A 59 8.21 13.97 -12.71
CA PHE A 59 6.88 14.38 -12.28
C PHE A 59 5.92 13.18 -12.14
N ALA A 60 5.86 12.31 -13.17
CA ALA A 60 5.03 11.10 -13.14
C ALA A 60 5.39 10.15 -11.98
N ARG A 61 6.66 10.08 -11.61
CA ARG A 61 7.12 9.25 -10.49
C ARG A 61 6.77 9.84 -9.12
N PHE A 62 6.92 11.15 -8.96
CA PHE A 62 6.58 11.86 -7.71
C PHE A 62 5.07 11.97 -7.50
N SER A 63 4.29 12.06 -8.58
CA SER A 63 2.84 12.21 -8.52
C SER A 63 2.09 10.91 -8.21
N ARG A 64 2.77 9.76 -8.09
CA ARG A 64 2.10 8.49 -7.75
C ARG A 64 1.83 8.43 -6.24
N PRO A 65 0.55 8.42 -5.83
CA PRO A 65 0.20 8.26 -4.44
C PRO A 65 0.57 6.85 -3.96
N ARG A 66 1.18 6.76 -2.80
CA ARG A 66 1.43 5.47 -2.14
C ARG A 66 0.61 5.44 -0.86
N ALA A 67 -0.37 4.57 -0.80
CA ALA A 67 -1.03 4.24 0.44
C ALA A 67 0.01 3.63 1.40
N ARG A 68 0.08 4.16 2.63
CA ARG A 68 0.85 3.56 3.72
C ARG A 68 -0.12 3.05 4.77
N PHE A 69 -0.97 2.11 4.36
CA PHE A 69 -1.82 1.39 5.29
C PHE A 69 -1.06 0.17 5.79
N LEU A 70 -1.06 0.02 7.10
CA LEU A 70 -0.53 -1.15 7.79
C LEU A 70 -1.71 -2.09 8.07
N PHE A 71 -1.54 -3.36 7.78
CA PHE A 71 -2.48 -4.41 8.13
C PHE A 71 -1.83 -5.37 9.11
N THR A 72 -2.61 -5.97 10.00
CA THR A 72 -2.10 -7.03 10.87
C THR A 72 -1.62 -8.22 10.03
N ARG A 73 -0.57 -8.90 10.50
CA ARG A 73 -0.01 -10.08 9.81
C ARG A 73 -0.99 -11.24 9.80
N ASN A 74 -1.78 -11.35 10.86
CA ASN A 74 -2.78 -12.38 11.06
C ASN A 74 -4.18 -11.75 11.10
N ALA A 75 -5.19 -12.53 10.77
CA ALA A 75 -6.57 -12.26 11.13
C ALA A 75 -6.92 -13.15 12.33
N VAL A 76 -7.79 -12.69 13.20
CA VAL A 76 -8.21 -13.48 14.36
C VAL A 76 -9.69 -13.76 14.32
N VAL A 77 -10.10 -14.92 14.82
CA VAL A 77 -11.51 -15.29 15.00
C VAL A 77 -11.79 -15.42 16.48
N ARG A 78 -12.73 -14.61 16.96
CA ARG A 78 -13.16 -14.59 18.37
C ARG A 78 -14.64 -14.30 18.51
N PRO A 79 -15.26 -14.66 19.63
CA PRO A 79 -16.61 -14.19 19.95
C PRO A 79 -16.59 -12.68 20.25
N ILE A 80 -17.54 -11.95 19.67
CA ILE A 80 -17.87 -10.55 19.95
C ILE A 80 -19.39 -10.50 20.08
N ASP A 81 -19.90 -10.03 21.22
CA ASP A 81 -21.34 -9.99 21.52
C ASP A 81 -22.05 -11.34 21.30
N GLY A 82 -21.36 -12.44 21.64
CA GLY A 82 -21.87 -13.81 21.51
C GLY A 82 -21.81 -14.40 20.11
N LYS A 83 -21.30 -13.67 19.11
CA LYS A 83 -21.16 -14.15 17.71
C LYS A 83 -19.70 -14.30 17.33
N LEU A 84 -19.34 -15.42 16.70
CA LEU A 84 -18.01 -15.57 16.13
C LEU A 84 -17.78 -14.48 15.09
N THR A 85 -16.62 -13.84 15.16
CA THR A 85 -16.30 -12.71 14.30
C THR A 85 -14.86 -12.81 13.82
N LEU A 86 -14.66 -12.72 12.52
CA LEU A 86 -13.34 -12.56 11.91
C LEU A 86 -12.94 -11.10 12.00
N VAL A 87 -11.77 -10.84 12.56
CA VAL A 87 -11.28 -9.48 12.86
C VAL A 87 -9.92 -9.28 12.21
N ILE A 88 -9.76 -8.15 11.53
CA ILE A 88 -8.51 -7.67 10.96
C ILE A 88 -8.34 -6.21 11.40
N ARG A 89 -7.10 -5.80 11.73
CA ARG A 89 -6.81 -4.40 11.99
C ARG A 89 -6.11 -3.78 10.80
N ALA A 90 -6.51 -2.56 10.48
CA ALA A 90 -5.82 -1.67 9.56
C ALA A 90 -5.40 -0.41 10.31
N ALA A 91 -4.26 0.18 9.96
CA ALA A 91 -3.80 1.45 10.48
C ALA A 91 -3.26 2.34 9.37
N ASN A 92 -3.46 3.64 9.50
CA ASN A 92 -2.86 4.62 8.63
C ASN A 92 -1.50 5.03 9.22
N GLN A 93 -0.40 4.67 8.56
CA GLN A 93 0.96 5.03 8.99
C GLN A 93 1.35 6.48 8.67
N ARG A 94 0.52 7.18 7.92
CA ARG A 94 0.67 8.61 7.69
C ARG A 94 -0.25 9.37 8.63
N GLN A 95 0.18 10.54 9.04
CA GLN A 95 -0.65 11.43 9.88
C GLN A 95 -1.61 12.29 9.04
N ASN A 96 -1.99 11.82 7.85
CA ASN A 96 -2.97 12.47 6.99
C ASN A 96 -4.35 11.85 7.20
N VAL A 97 -5.38 12.61 6.92
CA VAL A 97 -6.76 12.11 6.91
C VAL A 97 -7.04 11.41 5.58
N VAL A 98 -7.56 10.20 5.65
CA VAL A 98 -8.11 9.50 4.49
C VAL A 98 -9.63 9.58 4.56
N GLN A 99 -10.22 10.38 3.67
CA GLN A 99 -11.66 10.60 3.60
C GLN A 99 -12.35 9.47 2.85
N ASP A 100 -13.60 9.19 3.22
CA ASP A 100 -14.48 8.20 2.59
C ASP A 100 -13.81 6.84 2.38
N ALA A 101 -13.04 6.40 3.39
CA ALA A 101 -12.37 5.12 3.30
C ALA A 101 -13.40 3.98 3.25
N SER A 102 -13.20 3.05 2.33
CA SER A 102 -14.02 1.85 2.16
C SER A 102 -13.17 0.60 2.25
N ALA A 103 -13.71 -0.43 2.89
CA ALA A 103 -13.09 -1.75 3.02
C ALA A 103 -13.97 -2.81 2.37
N GLN A 104 -13.34 -3.76 1.69
CA GLN A 104 -13.99 -4.93 1.12
C GLN A 104 -13.16 -6.16 1.47
N LEU A 105 -13.80 -7.16 2.06
CA LEU A 105 -13.19 -8.44 2.39
C LEU A 105 -13.79 -9.52 1.50
N ARG A 106 -12.93 -10.28 0.83
CA ARG A 106 -13.33 -11.37 -0.07
C ARG A 106 -12.59 -12.64 0.29
N MET A 107 -13.31 -13.74 0.21
CA MET A 107 -12.73 -15.07 0.29
C MET A 107 -12.64 -15.65 -1.11
N LEU A 108 -11.47 -16.18 -1.46
CA LEU A 108 -11.23 -16.96 -2.66
C LEU A 108 -11.05 -18.41 -2.22
N ARG A 109 -11.77 -19.34 -2.83
CA ARG A 109 -11.58 -20.77 -2.58
C ARG A 109 -11.73 -21.57 -3.85
N ASP A 110 -11.06 -22.70 -3.91
CA ASP A 110 -11.18 -23.63 -5.02
C ASP A 110 -12.39 -24.54 -4.76
N GLU A 111 -13.27 -24.63 -5.74
CA GLU A 111 -14.49 -25.47 -5.71
C GLU A 111 -14.55 -26.34 -6.95
N VAL A 112 -15.26 -27.44 -6.84
CA VAL A 112 -15.61 -28.30 -7.98
C VAL A 112 -17.11 -28.09 -8.25
N THR A 113 -17.46 -27.71 -9.48
CA THR A 113 -18.86 -27.55 -9.87
C THR A 113 -19.56 -28.91 -9.98
N GLU A 114 -20.88 -28.91 -10.07
CA GLU A 114 -21.68 -30.13 -10.26
C GLU A 114 -21.28 -30.90 -11.55
N GLU A 115 -20.78 -30.16 -12.55
CA GLU A 115 -20.28 -30.74 -13.81
C GLU A 115 -18.82 -31.25 -13.70
N GLY A 116 -18.17 -31.14 -12.54
CA GLY A 116 -16.82 -31.63 -12.27
C GLY A 116 -15.70 -30.68 -12.65
N PHE A 117 -15.98 -29.41 -12.98
CA PHE A 117 -14.95 -28.42 -13.27
C PHE A 117 -14.41 -27.79 -12.00
N ARG A 118 -13.08 -27.66 -11.91
CA ARG A 118 -12.43 -26.85 -10.85
C ARG A 118 -12.53 -25.39 -11.20
N ILE A 119 -13.08 -24.60 -10.29
CA ILE A 119 -13.18 -23.15 -10.42
C ILE A 119 -12.66 -22.50 -9.15
N ARG A 120 -12.11 -21.28 -9.28
CA ARG A 120 -11.82 -20.43 -8.15
C ARG A 120 -12.98 -19.46 -7.95
N ARG A 121 -13.72 -19.67 -6.87
CA ARG A 121 -14.85 -18.81 -6.53
C ARG A 121 -14.41 -17.67 -5.66
N VAL A 122 -14.92 -16.48 -5.97
CA VAL A 122 -14.72 -15.26 -5.16
C VAL A 122 -16.04 -15.00 -4.44
N ILE A 123 -15.99 -14.91 -3.12
CA ILE A 123 -17.16 -14.73 -2.26
C ILE A 123 -16.92 -13.46 -1.44
N ASP A 124 -17.86 -12.50 -1.49
CA ASP A 124 -17.82 -11.32 -0.67
C ASP A 124 -18.19 -11.67 0.79
N LEU A 125 -17.40 -11.17 1.74
CA LEU A 125 -17.66 -11.29 3.17
C LEU A 125 -18.20 -9.94 3.67
N PRO A 126 -19.51 -9.86 4.01
CA PRO A 126 -20.10 -8.62 4.51
C PRO A 126 -19.39 -8.13 5.76
N LEU A 127 -19.04 -6.86 5.80
CA LEU A 127 -18.41 -6.24 6.95
C LEU A 127 -19.45 -5.55 7.84
N VAL A 128 -19.26 -5.62 9.14
CA VAL A 128 -20.08 -4.88 10.12
C VAL A 128 -20.05 -3.38 9.80
N ARG A 129 -18.88 -2.89 9.37
CA ARG A 129 -18.68 -1.53 8.92
C ARG A 129 -17.72 -1.54 7.71
N SER A 130 -18.28 -1.30 6.55
CA SER A 130 -17.53 -1.26 5.29
C SER A 130 -17.00 0.12 4.92
N GLN A 131 -17.42 1.18 5.62
CA GLN A 131 -17.03 2.56 5.36
C GLN A 131 -16.52 3.24 6.63
N HIS A 132 -15.56 4.13 6.46
CA HIS A 132 -14.98 4.94 7.52
C HIS A 132 -14.86 6.40 7.03
N PRO A 133 -15.66 7.35 7.53
CA PRO A 133 -15.69 8.72 7.03
C PRO A 133 -14.33 9.41 7.07
N MET A 134 -13.59 9.20 8.16
CA MET A 134 -12.24 9.78 8.36
C MET A 134 -11.30 8.74 8.97
N PHE A 135 -10.54 8.05 8.12
CA PHE A 135 -9.57 7.05 8.57
C PHE A 135 -8.22 7.74 8.86
N ILE A 136 -7.98 8.01 10.14
CA ILE A 136 -6.79 8.73 10.63
C ILE A 136 -5.79 7.77 11.26
N LEU A 137 -6.22 6.98 12.26
CA LEU A 137 -5.32 6.15 13.08
C LEU A 137 -5.49 4.67 12.79
N GLY A 138 -6.59 4.10 13.22
CA GLY A 138 -6.85 2.67 13.15
C GLY A 138 -8.29 2.35 12.76
N TRP A 139 -8.46 1.19 12.15
CA TRP A 139 -9.75 0.65 11.78
C TRP A 139 -9.79 -0.84 12.06
N THR A 140 -10.68 -1.27 12.96
CA THR A 140 -10.96 -2.67 13.19
C THR A 140 -12.05 -3.10 12.21
N ILE A 141 -11.69 -3.99 11.30
CA ILE A 141 -12.53 -4.51 10.22
C ILE A 141 -13.05 -5.86 10.69
N MET A 142 -14.37 -6.02 10.71
CA MET A 142 -15.05 -7.17 11.30
C MET A 142 -16.04 -7.78 10.33
N HIS A 143 -16.02 -9.11 10.22
CA HIS A 143 -17.03 -9.92 9.55
C HIS A 143 -17.64 -10.89 10.55
N VAL A 144 -18.96 -10.81 10.77
CA VAL A 144 -19.67 -11.73 11.67
C VAL A 144 -19.86 -13.06 10.97
N ILE A 145 -19.49 -14.13 11.64
CA ILE A 145 -19.70 -15.51 11.18
C ILE A 145 -21.07 -15.97 11.72
N ASP A 146 -22.10 -15.69 10.95
CA ASP A 146 -23.49 -16.10 11.23
C ASP A 146 -23.96 -17.17 10.21
N ASP A 147 -25.26 -17.50 10.27
CA ASP A 147 -25.86 -18.53 9.44
C ASP A 147 -25.75 -18.24 7.92
N ALA A 148 -25.62 -16.98 7.53
CA ALA A 148 -25.42 -16.57 6.15
C ALA A 148 -23.94 -16.47 5.75
N SER A 149 -23.02 -16.60 6.72
CA SER A 149 -21.59 -16.49 6.46
C SER A 149 -21.06 -17.77 5.81
N PRO A 150 -20.28 -17.64 4.73
CA PRO A 150 -19.60 -18.80 4.12
C PRO A 150 -18.55 -19.42 5.06
N LEU A 151 -18.26 -18.82 6.22
CA LEU A 151 -17.33 -19.32 7.24
C LEU A 151 -18.01 -20.06 8.38
N GLN A 152 -19.34 -20.17 8.42
CA GLN A 152 -20.09 -20.72 9.54
C GLN A 152 -19.67 -22.16 9.92
N SER A 153 -19.43 -23.00 8.93
CA SER A 153 -19.04 -24.41 9.14
C SER A 153 -17.55 -24.66 8.89
N GLU A 154 -16.78 -23.59 8.67
CA GLU A 154 -15.39 -23.73 8.32
C GLU A 154 -14.50 -23.82 9.56
N THR A 155 -13.43 -24.59 9.40
CA THR A 155 -12.34 -24.74 10.36
C THR A 155 -11.02 -24.38 9.72
N SER A 156 -9.96 -24.24 10.50
CA SER A 156 -8.63 -24.01 9.95
C SER A 156 -8.21 -25.11 8.96
N GLN A 157 -8.64 -26.35 9.20
CA GLN A 157 -8.33 -27.49 8.33
C GLN A 157 -9.13 -27.42 7.02
N SER A 158 -10.46 -27.21 7.08
CA SER A 158 -11.30 -27.15 5.88
C SER A 158 -10.92 -25.99 4.96
N LEU A 159 -10.58 -24.83 5.55
CA LEU A 159 -10.06 -23.68 4.80
C LEU A 159 -8.73 -24.01 4.09
N GLY A 160 -7.89 -24.83 4.70
CA GLY A 160 -6.65 -25.33 4.09
C GLY A 160 -6.92 -26.26 2.88
N GLU A 161 -7.88 -27.18 3.02
CA GLU A 161 -8.24 -28.14 1.97
C GLU A 161 -8.76 -27.46 0.69
N VAL A 162 -9.51 -26.36 0.83
CA VAL A 162 -10.03 -25.58 -0.30
C VAL A 162 -9.10 -24.45 -0.73
N SER A 163 -7.86 -24.42 -0.21
CA SER A 163 -6.87 -23.38 -0.50
C SER A 163 -7.42 -21.97 -0.32
N ALA A 164 -8.21 -21.77 0.75
CA ALA A 164 -8.88 -20.50 1.02
C ALA A 164 -7.89 -19.36 1.19
N ARG A 165 -8.17 -18.23 0.57
CA ARG A 165 -7.44 -16.97 0.71
C ARG A 165 -8.42 -15.84 0.97
N PHE A 166 -8.05 -14.95 1.87
CA PHE A 166 -8.83 -13.78 2.21
C PHE A 166 -8.10 -12.55 1.71
N VAL A 167 -8.78 -11.74 0.92
CA VAL A 167 -8.23 -10.50 0.36
C VAL A 167 -9.02 -9.33 0.93
N LEU A 168 -8.35 -8.56 1.75
CA LEU A 168 -8.84 -7.28 2.25
C LEU A 168 -8.34 -6.16 1.35
N SER A 169 -9.25 -5.39 0.78
CA SER A 169 -8.92 -4.17 0.03
C SER A 169 -9.45 -2.97 0.80
N VAL A 170 -8.60 -1.97 1.02
CA VAL A 170 -8.99 -0.70 1.62
C VAL A 170 -8.64 0.42 0.66
N SER A 171 -9.58 1.31 0.39
CA SER A 171 -9.40 2.49 -0.46
C SER A 171 -10.00 3.71 0.20
N GLY A 172 -9.57 4.89 -0.20
CA GLY A 172 -10.10 6.17 0.27
C GLY A 172 -9.35 7.32 -0.39
N THR A 173 -9.76 8.55 -0.12
CA THR A 173 -9.19 9.75 -0.72
C THR A 173 -8.29 10.46 0.29
N ASP A 174 -7.04 10.72 -0.09
CA ASP A 174 -6.12 11.55 0.69
C ASP A 174 -6.63 12.99 0.72
N GLU A 175 -6.92 13.52 1.90
CA GLU A 175 -7.46 14.87 2.08
C GLU A 175 -6.50 15.95 1.55
N THR A 176 -5.20 15.75 1.70
CA THR A 176 -4.18 16.73 1.32
C THR A 176 -3.97 16.82 -0.19
N THR A 177 -3.98 15.66 -0.87
CA THR A 177 -3.65 15.57 -2.30
C THR A 177 -4.87 15.37 -3.19
N GLY A 178 -6.03 15.04 -2.63
CA GLY A 178 -7.23 14.65 -3.37
C GLY A 178 -7.10 13.35 -4.16
N GLN A 179 -6.04 12.57 -3.92
CA GLN A 179 -5.76 11.35 -4.68
C GLN A 179 -6.35 10.12 -4.00
N VAL A 180 -6.84 9.19 -4.81
CA VAL A 180 -7.33 7.91 -4.31
C VAL A 180 -6.16 7.04 -3.89
N LEU A 181 -6.17 6.61 -2.65
CA LEU A 181 -5.26 5.63 -2.07
C LEU A 181 -5.92 4.26 -2.09
N MET A 182 -5.13 3.22 -2.38
CA MET A 182 -5.59 1.84 -2.30
C MET A 182 -4.47 0.97 -1.74
N ALA A 183 -4.83 0.07 -0.82
CA ALA A 183 -3.94 -0.97 -0.33
C ALA A 183 -4.69 -2.29 -0.16
N ARG A 184 -3.95 -3.39 -0.18
CA ARG A 184 -4.48 -4.74 -0.04
C ARG A 184 -3.64 -5.52 0.96
N ALA A 185 -4.32 -6.40 1.69
CA ALA A 185 -3.71 -7.46 2.47
C ALA A 185 -4.31 -8.80 2.04
N GLU A 186 -3.50 -9.83 2.08
CA GLU A 186 -3.90 -11.20 1.75
C GLU A 186 -3.58 -12.09 2.94
N TYR A 187 -4.52 -12.97 3.29
CA TYR A 187 -4.40 -13.94 4.38
C TYR A 187 -4.73 -15.32 3.82
N SER A 188 -3.89 -16.26 4.13
CA SER A 188 -4.12 -17.69 3.87
C SER A 188 -4.70 -18.38 5.12
N SER A 189 -5.13 -19.63 4.99
CA SER A 189 -5.67 -20.40 6.15
C SER A 189 -4.76 -20.37 7.39
N PRO A 190 -3.42 -20.56 7.30
CA PRO A 190 -2.54 -20.46 8.46
C PRO A 190 -2.47 -19.07 9.10
N ASP A 191 -2.82 -18.01 8.38
CA ASP A 191 -2.81 -16.65 8.91
C ASP A 191 -4.07 -16.32 9.72
N ILE A 192 -5.08 -17.22 9.70
CA ILE A 192 -6.31 -17.09 10.48
C ILE A 192 -6.14 -17.80 11.84
N ILE A 193 -6.04 -17.04 12.91
CA ILE A 193 -5.86 -17.57 14.25
C ILE A 193 -7.22 -17.61 14.98
N TRP A 194 -7.65 -18.82 15.28
CA TRP A 194 -8.92 -19.07 15.97
C TRP A 194 -8.76 -18.95 17.49
N ASN A 195 -9.84 -18.50 18.14
CA ASN A 195 -9.89 -18.32 19.59
C ASN A 195 -8.76 -17.41 20.12
N ALA A 196 -8.54 -16.31 19.44
CA ALA A 196 -7.48 -15.36 19.74
C ALA A 196 -7.96 -13.90 19.58
N THR A 197 -7.28 -13.00 20.25
CA THR A 197 -7.53 -11.56 20.18
C THR A 197 -6.24 -10.81 19.88
N PHE A 198 -6.36 -9.61 19.31
CA PHE A 198 -5.21 -8.73 19.20
C PHE A 198 -4.92 -8.06 20.54
N ARG A 199 -3.66 -7.92 20.86
CA ARG A 199 -3.20 -7.13 21.99
C ARG A 199 -3.67 -5.68 21.87
N ASP A 200 -4.01 -5.06 23.00
CA ASP A 200 -4.38 -3.64 22.99
C ASP A 200 -3.12 -2.80 22.63
N ILE A 201 -3.33 -1.87 21.71
CA ILE A 201 -2.29 -0.93 21.27
C ILE A 201 -2.49 0.47 21.86
N LEU A 202 -3.60 0.68 22.58
CA LEU A 202 -3.91 1.94 23.26
C LEU A 202 -3.27 1.88 24.65
N GLU A 203 -2.34 2.78 24.90
CA GLU A 203 -1.73 2.98 26.21
C GLU A 203 -2.11 4.38 26.72
N GLU A 204 -2.62 4.44 27.94
CA GLU A 204 -2.89 5.70 28.62
C GLU A 204 -1.64 6.10 29.40
N ALA A 205 -1.05 7.24 29.05
CA ALA A 205 0.08 7.82 29.78
C ALA A 205 -0.38 8.42 31.10
N GLU A 206 0.57 8.66 32.02
CA GLU A 206 0.28 9.23 33.36
C GLU A 206 -0.41 10.61 33.30
N ASP A 207 -0.27 11.34 32.21
CA ASP A 207 -0.91 12.64 31.95
C ASP A 207 -2.32 12.53 31.35
N GLY A 208 -2.85 11.29 31.15
CA GLY A 208 -4.15 11.02 30.54
C GLY A 208 -4.13 11.09 29.01
N THR A 209 -2.98 11.27 28.37
CA THR A 209 -2.87 11.18 26.91
C THR A 209 -2.88 9.73 26.44
N LEU A 210 -3.61 9.47 25.35
CA LEU A 210 -3.67 8.15 24.73
C LEU A 210 -2.55 8.03 23.68
N HIS A 211 -1.68 7.06 23.89
CA HIS A 211 -0.63 6.69 22.94
C HIS A 211 -0.97 5.40 22.23
N LEU A 212 -0.64 5.35 20.93
CA LEU A 212 -0.73 4.13 20.12
C LEU A 212 0.63 3.46 20.03
N ASP A 213 0.79 2.30 20.70
CA ASP A 213 1.98 1.50 20.56
C ASP A 213 1.88 0.57 19.33
N TYR A 214 2.43 1.03 18.21
CA TYR A 214 2.47 0.25 16.97
C TYR A 214 3.40 -0.98 17.05
N SER A 215 4.27 -1.10 18.07
CA SER A 215 5.10 -2.29 18.23
C SER A 215 4.26 -3.53 18.50
N LYS A 216 3.13 -3.36 19.20
CA LYS A 216 2.15 -4.40 19.55
C LYS A 216 1.07 -4.61 18.49
N PHE A 217 1.11 -3.88 17.37
CA PHE A 217 0.03 -3.88 16.37
C PHE A 217 -0.25 -5.27 15.78
N HIS A 218 0.76 -6.11 15.67
CA HIS A 218 0.68 -7.45 15.11
C HIS A 218 0.49 -8.54 16.17
N ASP A 219 0.60 -8.20 17.44
CA ASP A 219 0.60 -9.18 18.51
C ASP A 219 -0.79 -9.78 18.72
N VAL A 220 -0.81 -11.10 18.85
CA VAL A 220 -2.03 -11.89 19.03
C VAL A 220 -1.90 -12.67 20.33
N GLU A 221 -2.95 -12.70 21.13
CA GLU A 221 -3.06 -13.42 22.40
C GLU A 221 -4.20 -14.43 22.34
N THR A 222 -4.04 -15.59 22.97
CA THR A 222 -5.15 -16.53 23.12
C THR A 222 -6.17 -15.95 24.13
N LEU A 223 -7.46 -16.19 23.93
CA LEU A 223 -8.52 -15.65 24.80
C LEU A 223 -8.34 -16.01 26.28
N ALA A 224 -7.77 -17.19 26.58
CA ALA A 224 -7.45 -17.61 27.95
C ALA A 224 -6.40 -16.72 28.64
N GLN A 225 -5.54 -16.05 27.86
CA GLN A 225 -4.53 -15.11 28.37
C GLN A 225 -5.11 -13.70 28.54
N SER A 226 -6.05 -13.29 27.67
CA SER A 226 -6.66 -11.96 27.71
C SER A 226 -7.59 -11.72 28.89
N GLU A 227 -8.21 -12.78 29.44
CA GLU A 227 -9.08 -12.68 30.64
C GLU A 227 -8.28 -12.40 31.91
N THR A 228 -7.00 -12.75 31.95
CA THR A 228 -6.14 -12.60 33.13
C THR A 228 -5.50 -11.20 33.24
N GLU A 229 -5.34 -10.47 32.11
CA GLU A 229 -4.71 -9.13 32.10
C GLU A 229 -5.68 -7.95 32.25
N HIS A 230 -7.02 -8.14 32.14
CA HIS A 230 -8.01 -7.05 32.25
C HIS A 230 -9.13 -7.30 33.26
N PRO A 231 -8.84 -7.36 34.57
CA PRO A 231 -9.90 -7.51 35.58
C PRO A 231 -10.72 -6.24 35.86
N ASP A 232 -10.37 -5.06 35.35
CA ASP A 232 -10.90 -3.80 35.92
C ASP A 232 -11.55 -2.80 34.92
N ARG A 233 -11.94 -3.19 33.71
CA ARG A 233 -12.68 -2.29 32.79
C ARG A 233 -14.21 -2.41 32.87
N ARG A 234 -14.77 -2.98 33.96
CA ARG A 234 -16.19 -2.94 34.28
C ARG A 234 -16.42 -1.89 35.38
N ARG A 235 -16.48 -0.63 35.05
CA ARG A 235 -17.18 0.37 35.84
C ARG A 235 -18.28 1.00 35.01
N PRO A 236 -19.45 1.23 35.63
CA PRO A 236 -20.74 1.56 35.03
C PRO A 236 -20.77 2.93 34.36
#